data_3851a9adf04caef95f8db16c476718f5
#
_entry.id   3851a9adf04caef95f8db16c476718f5
#
_cell.length_a   1.000
_cell.length_b   1.000
_cell.length_c   1.000
_cell.angle_alpha   90.00
_cell.angle_beta   90.00
_cell.angle_gamma   90.00
#
_symmetry.space_group_name_H-M   'P 1'
#
loop_
_entity.id
_entity.type
_entity.pdbx_description
1 polymer ?
#
loop_
_entity_poly.entity_id
_entity_poly.type
_entity_poly.pdbx_seq_one_letter_code
_entity_poly.pdbx_strand_id
1 'polypeptide(L)'
;MISYKIQTKDQLSLHVQQWNETEKAKGTLCIIHGLGEHQNRYTHVAKFYANNGFQVFSYDQRGHGKSEGKRGHTPGLYYNLDDLERVLKSLPNHNLFLYGHSFGGNVLINFLLRKKPNFIRGAVLSSAWLRLVKKPKYLEFGIAKLMHKIMPSFTQNNKLSSVDLSNDRQVRLEYDNDPLTHNQISLRLFLDFYLAGKWALKNADKLSVKTLMLHGADDLLVCKSGTELFAHKNTKYVEYTIFEDTKHEPHNDNKQADVFEYTLAWLEKIISTEASHSNLK
;
A
#
# COMPACT_ATOMS: atom_id res chain seq x y z
N MET A 1 -6.50 -10.18 -18.85
CA MET A 1 -6.82 -9.84 -17.44
C MET A 1 -7.72 -10.90 -16.87
N ILE A 2 -7.31 -11.55 -15.78
CA ILE A 2 -8.03 -12.64 -15.11
C ILE A 2 -8.38 -12.20 -13.71
N SER A 3 -9.59 -12.54 -13.23
CA SER A 3 -10.02 -12.28 -11.86
C SER A 3 -10.40 -13.58 -11.17
N TYR A 4 -10.04 -13.71 -9.90
CA TYR A 4 -10.39 -14.86 -9.07
C TYR A 4 -10.60 -14.43 -7.61
N LYS A 5 -11.06 -15.35 -6.78
CA LYS A 5 -11.33 -15.07 -5.36
C LYS A 5 -10.43 -15.91 -4.47
N ILE A 6 -9.98 -15.32 -3.38
CA ILE A 6 -9.23 -16.00 -2.32
C ILE A 6 -10.02 -15.90 -1.02
N GLN A 7 -10.20 -17.03 -0.35
CA GLN A 7 -10.87 -17.09 0.95
C GLN A 7 -9.90 -16.68 2.07
N THR A 8 -10.34 -15.75 2.91
CA THR A 8 -9.62 -15.36 4.12
C THR A 8 -9.75 -16.41 5.22
N LYS A 9 -9.03 -16.24 6.33
CA LYS A 9 -9.13 -17.13 7.48
C LYS A 9 -10.53 -17.12 8.11
N ASP A 10 -11.22 -15.99 8.06
CA ASP A 10 -12.57 -15.75 8.56
C ASP A 10 -13.66 -15.85 7.47
N GLN A 11 -13.34 -16.57 6.37
CA GLN A 11 -14.27 -16.94 5.30
C GLN A 11 -14.76 -15.78 4.41
N LEU A 12 -14.15 -14.60 4.43
CA LEU A 12 -14.45 -13.57 3.46
C LEU A 12 -13.77 -13.89 2.12
N SER A 13 -14.43 -13.52 1.02
CA SER A 13 -13.84 -13.59 -0.34
C SER A 13 -13.13 -12.30 -0.67
N LEU A 14 -11.83 -12.37 -0.96
CA LEU A 14 -11.05 -11.27 -1.53
C LEU A 14 -11.03 -11.40 -3.05
N HIS A 15 -11.31 -10.29 -3.74
CA HIS A 15 -11.24 -10.20 -5.19
C HIS A 15 -9.80 -9.90 -5.61
N VAL A 16 -9.17 -10.84 -6.31
CA VAL A 16 -7.80 -10.72 -6.85
C VAL A 16 -7.87 -10.57 -8.35
N GLN A 17 -6.97 -9.80 -8.91
CA GLN A 17 -6.86 -9.55 -10.34
C GLN A 17 -5.41 -9.73 -10.81
N GLN A 18 -5.25 -10.50 -11.88
CA GLN A 18 -4.03 -10.60 -12.68
C GLN A 18 -4.22 -9.75 -13.93
N TRP A 19 -3.30 -8.79 -14.14
CA TRP A 19 -3.42 -7.82 -15.22
C TRP A 19 -2.89 -8.30 -16.56
N ASN A 20 -1.91 -9.19 -16.53
CA ASN A 20 -1.30 -9.80 -17.72
C ASN A 20 -0.86 -11.22 -17.43
N GLU A 21 -0.70 -11.97 -18.49
CA GLU A 21 -0.03 -13.27 -18.49
C GLU A 21 1.25 -13.14 -19.31
N THR A 22 2.36 -13.60 -18.75
CA THR A 22 3.63 -13.68 -19.46
C THR A 22 4.43 -14.85 -18.89
N GLU A 23 4.92 -15.72 -19.77
CA GLU A 23 5.73 -16.89 -19.38
C GLU A 23 7.15 -16.51 -18.96
N LYS A 24 7.65 -15.36 -19.42
CA LYS A 24 9.02 -14.89 -19.18
C LYS A 24 9.03 -13.55 -18.45
N ALA A 25 8.34 -13.49 -17.30
CA ALA A 25 8.34 -12.28 -16.50
C ALA A 25 9.72 -12.01 -15.86
N LYS A 26 10.14 -10.76 -15.83
CA LYS A 26 11.32 -10.30 -15.05
C LYS A 26 11.11 -10.51 -13.56
N GLY A 27 9.84 -10.45 -13.13
CA GLY A 27 9.41 -10.64 -11.75
C GLY A 27 7.91 -10.49 -11.62
N THR A 28 7.41 -10.73 -10.41
CA THR A 28 6.00 -10.54 -10.03
C THR A 28 5.87 -9.26 -9.20
N LEU A 29 4.88 -8.42 -9.51
CA LEU A 29 4.54 -7.22 -8.75
C LEU A 29 3.12 -7.34 -8.19
N CYS A 30 2.96 -7.22 -6.87
CA CYS A 30 1.65 -7.19 -6.22
C CYS A 30 1.35 -5.77 -5.70
N ILE A 31 0.23 -5.18 -6.15
CA ILE A 31 -0.20 -3.83 -5.77
C ILE A 31 -1.25 -3.92 -4.65
N ILE A 32 -1.06 -3.10 -3.59
CA ILE A 32 -1.91 -3.01 -2.40
C ILE A 32 -2.42 -1.58 -2.30
N HIS A 33 -3.69 -1.36 -2.59
CA HIS A 33 -4.34 -0.05 -2.67
C HIS A 33 -4.54 0.63 -1.29
N GLY A 34 -4.92 1.90 -1.29
CA GLY A 34 -5.16 2.72 -0.11
C GLY A 34 -6.54 2.55 0.53
N LEU A 35 -6.88 3.44 1.47
CA LEU A 35 -8.15 3.44 2.19
C LEU A 35 -9.26 4.07 1.34
N GLY A 36 -10.42 3.41 1.30
CA GLY A 36 -11.61 3.95 0.64
C GLY A 36 -11.59 3.86 -0.88
N GLU A 37 -10.59 3.21 -1.44
CA GLU A 37 -10.41 2.97 -2.87
C GLU A 37 -10.36 1.47 -3.22
N HIS A 38 -9.94 1.11 -4.42
CA HIS A 38 -9.88 -0.27 -4.90
C HIS A 38 -8.84 -0.45 -6.00
N GLN A 39 -8.51 -1.73 -6.29
CA GLN A 39 -7.45 -2.11 -7.23
C GLN A 39 -7.59 -1.54 -8.65
N ASN A 40 -8.82 -1.31 -9.15
CA ASN A 40 -9.00 -0.83 -10.53
C ASN A 40 -8.49 0.61 -10.75
N ARG A 41 -8.33 1.40 -9.68
CA ARG A 41 -7.70 2.71 -9.76
C ARG A 41 -6.20 2.64 -10.12
N TYR A 42 -5.62 1.44 -10.06
CA TYR A 42 -4.23 1.16 -10.42
C TYR A 42 -4.08 0.56 -11.83
N THR A 43 -5.11 0.62 -12.67
CA THR A 43 -5.08 0.03 -14.03
C THR A 43 -3.90 0.54 -14.85
N HIS A 44 -3.63 1.84 -14.83
CA HIS A 44 -2.53 2.46 -15.58
C HIS A 44 -1.16 2.09 -14.98
N VAL A 45 -1.04 2.03 -13.66
CA VAL A 45 0.15 1.54 -12.93
C VAL A 45 0.44 0.10 -13.35
N ALA A 46 -0.57 -0.77 -13.28
CA ALA A 46 -0.44 -2.18 -13.63
C ALA A 46 -0.05 -2.37 -15.10
N LYS A 47 -0.67 -1.63 -16.01
CA LYS A 47 -0.32 -1.66 -17.45
C LYS A 47 1.11 -1.21 -17.70
N PHE A 48 1.58 -0.17 -17.02
CA PHE A 48 2.95 0.30 -17.16
C PHE A 48 3.95 -0.81 -16.81
N TYR A 49 3.82 -1.43 -15.63
CA TYR A 49 4.76 -2.50 -15.23
C TYR A 49 4.58 -3.77 -16.06
N ALA A 50 3.37 -4.11 -16.48
CA ALA A 50 3.12 -5.22 -17.38
C ALA A 50 3.84 -5.06 -18.74
N ASN A 51 3.77 -3.86 -19.31
CA ASN A 51 4.46 -3.52 -20.56
C ASN A 51 5.99 -3.51 -20.40
N ASN A 52 6.48 -3.36 -19.18
CA ASN A 52 7.91 -3.44 -18.85
C ASN A 52 8.35 -4.83 -18.35
N GLY A 53 7.55 -5.88 -18.62
CA GLY A 53 7.95 -7.27 -18.44
C GLY A 53 7.69 -7.85 -17.05
N PHE A 54 6.90 -7.19 -16.20
CA PHE A 54 6.46 -7.75 -14.91
C PHE A 54 5.12 -8.47 -15.06
N GLN A 55 4.93 -9.55 -14.31
CA GLN A 55 3.60 -10.11 -14.08
C GLN A 55 2.94 -9.36 -12.92
N VAL A 56 1.81 -8.71 -13.19
CA VAL A 56 1.21 -7.78 -12.22
C VAL A 56 -0.08 -8.33 -11.65
N PHE A 57 -0.16 -8.30 -10.33
CA PHE A 57 -1.33 -8.67 -9.53
C PHE A 57 -1.76 -7.52 -8.64
N SER A 58 -3.04 -7.51 -8.30
CA SER A 58 -3.61 -6.64 -7.28
C SER A 58 -4.79 -7.33 -6.62
N TYR A 59 -5.22 -6.84 -5.47
CA TYR A 59 -6.44 -7.34 -4.84
C TYR A 59 -7.18 -6.22 -4.13
N ASP A 60 -8.48 -6.33 -4.06
CA ASP A 60 -9.30 -5.46 -3.20
C ASP A 60 -9.15 -5.93 -1.75
N GLN A 61 -8.69 -5.06 -0.86
CA GLN A 61 -8.57 -5.38 0.55
C GLN A 61 -9.97 -5.62 1.16
N ARG A 62 -10.04 -6.37 2.27
CA ARG A 62 -11.31 -6.58 3.00
C ARG A 62 -12.05 -5.26 3.22
N GLY A 63 -13.37 -5.25 2.97
CA GLY A 63 -14.20 -4.06 3.09
C GLY A 63 -13.97 -2.99 2.04
N HIS A 64 -13.32 -3.31 0.91
CA HIS A 64 -13.06 -2.41 -0.22
C HIS A 64 -13.42 -3.05 -1.56
N GLY A 65 -13.66 -2.21 -2.57
CA GLY A 65 -13.88 -2.63 -3.93
C GLY A 65 -14.92 -3.76 -4.07
N LYS A 66 -14.56 -4.85 -4.74
CA LYS A 66 -15.38 -6.05 -4.94
C LYS A 66 -15.15 -7.13 -3.88
N SER A 67 -14.24 -6.92 -2.93
CA SER A 67 -14.04 -7.83 -1.81
C SER A 67 -15.15 -7.71 -0.78
N GLU A 68 -15.41 -8.80 -0.08
CA GLU A 68 -16.39 -8.87 0.99
C GLU A 68 -15.90 -8.13 2.26
N GLY A 69 -16.80 -7.99 3.20
CA GLY A 69 -16.59 -7.31 4.46
C GLY A 69 -17.28 -5.95 4.53
N LYS A 70 -17.45 -5.45 5.76
CA LYS A 70 -18.06 -4.14 6.01
C LYS A 70 -17.14 -3.03 5.50
N ARG A 71 -17.70 -2.08 4.72
CA ARG A 71 -16.93 -0.97 4.14
C ARG A 71 -16.15 -0.20 5.18
N GLY A 72 -14.84 -0.04 4.91
CA GLY A 72 -13.91 0.67 5.79
C GLY A 72 -13.70 0.03 7.17
N HIS A 73 -13.95 -1.28 7.30
CA HIS A 73 -13.77 -2.00 8.56
C HIS A 73 -12.82 -3.20 8.44
N THR A 74 -12.10 -3.45 9.52
CA THR A 74 -11.34 -4.68 9.76
C THR A 74 -11.53 -5.13 11.20
N PRO A 75 -11.55 -6.43 11.49
CA PRO A 75 -11.51 -6.95 12.86
C PRO A 75 -10.19 -6.64 13.58
N GLY A 76 -9.14 -6.29 12.85
CA GLY A 76 -7.86 -5.88 13.41
C GLY A 76 -6.69 -5.98 12.43
N LEU A 77 -5.57 -5.35 12.76
CA LEU A 77 -4.37 -5.32 11.94
C LEU A 77 -3.96 -6.70 11.40
N TYR A 78 -3.93 -7.72 12.24
CA TYR A 78 -3.46 -9.05 11.83
C TYR A 78 -4.37 -9.72 10.79
N TYR A 79 -5.64 -9.38 10.71
CA TYR A 79 -6.52 -9.87 9.64
C TYR A 79 -6.06 -9.35 8.28
N ASN A 80 -5.67 -8.07 8.18
CA ASN A 80 -5.12 -7.52 6.93
C ASN A 80 -3.76 -8.11 6.59
N LEU A 81 -2.91 -8.38 7.59
CA LEU A 81 -1.60 -9.03 7.36
C LEU A 81 -1.76 -10.48 6.90
N ASP A 82 -2.70 -11.23 7.49
CA ASP A 82 -3.00 -12.61 7.10
C ASP A 82 -3.65 -12.69 5.71
N ASP A 83 -4.51 -11.71 5.37
CA ASP A 83 -5.08 -11.57 4.04
C ASP A 83 -4.00 -11.36 2.97
N LEU A 84 -3.10 -10.38 3.21
CA LEU A 84 -1.97 -10.13 2.32
C LEU A 84 -1.11 -11.40 2.18
N GLU A 85 -0.80 -12.08 3.27
CA GLU A 85 -0.01 -13.31 3.23
C GLU A 85 -0.67 -14.40 2.36
N ARG A 86 -2.00 -14.56 2.46
CA ARG A 86 -2.76 -15.52 1.64
C ARG A 86 -2.74 -15.17 0.16
N VAL A 87 -2.94 -13.89 -0.16
CA VAL A 87 -2.82 -13.40 -1.53
C VAL A 87 -1.42 -13.70 -2.06
N LEU A 88 -0.36 -13.30 -1.36
CA LEU A 88 1.02 -13.50 -1.81
C LEU A 88 1.39 -14.98 -2.01
N LYS A 89 0.88 -15.89 -1.16
CA LYS A 89 1.09 -17.33 -1.31
C LYS A 89 0.41 -17.94 -2.54
N SER A 90 -0.56 -17.26 -3.15
CA SER A 90 -1.23 -17.69 -4.38
C SER A 90 -0.55 -17.18 -5.66
N LEU A 91 0.41 -16.28 -5.52
CA LEU A 91 1.10 -15.64 -6.63
C LEU A 91 2.38 -16.42 -7.02
N PRO A 92 2.83 -16.29 -8.29
CA PRO A 92 4.15 -16.78 -8.67
C PRO A 92 5.25 -16.15 -7.81
N ASN A 93 6.11 -17.00 -7.24
CA ASN A 93 7.18 -16.57 -6.34
C ASN A 93 8.51 -16.34 -7.08
N HIS A 94 8.47 -15.73 -8.25
CA HIS A 94 9.65 -15.36 -9.01
C HIS A 94 9.90 -13.85 -8.88
N ASN A 95 11.00 -13.45 -8.24
CA ASN A 95 11.32 -12.04 -7.98
C ASN A 95 10.08 -11.25 -7.51
N LEU A 96 9.48 -11.66 -6.40
CA LEU A 96 8.24 -11.04 -5.93
C LEU A 96 8.49 -9.69 -5.28
N PHE A 97 7.95 -8.65 -5.90
CA PHE A 97 7.95 -7.27 -5.42
C PHE A 97 6.55 -6.86 -4.97
N LEU A 98 6.49 -5.94 -4.01
CA LEU A 98 5.25 -5.40 -3.48
C LEU A 98 5.20 -3.88 -3.67
N TYR A 99 4.03 -3.35 -4.04
CA TYR A 99 3.76 -1.92 -4.12
C TYR A 99 2.59 -1.59 -3.20
N GLY A 100 2.80 -0.80 -2.15
CA GLY A 100 1.75 -0.43 -1.21
C GLY A 100 1.57 1.08 -1.13
N HIS A 101 0.32 1.55 -1.35
CA HIS A 101 0.00 2.98 -1.24
C HIS A 101 -0.76 3.28 0.04
N SER A 102 -0.41 4.36 0.72
CA SER A 102 -1.14 4.93 1.85
C SER A 102 -1.48 3.89 2.94
N PHE A 103 -2.75 3.54 3.14
CA PHE A 103 -3.21 2.44 4.00
C PHE A 103 -2.58 1.10 3.59
N GLY A 104 -2.56 0.79 2.28
CA GLY A 104 -1.88 -0.39 1.76
C GLY A 104 -0.38 -0.39 2.05
N GLY A 105 0.25 0.78 2.05
CA GLY A 105 1.63 0.96 2.49
C GLY A 105 1.85 0.68 3.98
N ASN A 106 0.87 1.05 4.83
CA ASN A 106 0.90 0.69 6.25
C ASN A 106 0.72 -0.81 6.47
N VAL A 107 -0.21 -1.46 5.74
CA VAL A 107 -0.36 -2.93 5.75
C VAL A 107 0.96 -3.59 5.35
N LEU A 108 1.54 -3.17 4.23
CA LEU A 108 2.77 -3.73 3.68
C LEU A 108 3.95 -3.60 4.65
N ILE A 109 4.22 -2.41 5.18
CA ILE A 109 5.37 -2.23 6.09
C ILE A 109 5.22 -3.03 7.39
N ASN A 110 3.99 -3.11 7.92
CA ASN A 110 3.72 -3.93 9.09
C ASN A 110 3.83 -5.44 8.79
N PHE A 111 3.46 -5.86 7.58
CA PHE A 111 3.68 -7.23 7.11
C PHE A 111 5.18 -7.56 7.09
N LEU A 112 6.00 -6.73 6.45
CA LEU A 112 7.44 -6.93 6.36
C LEU A 112 8.13 -6.96 7.73
N LEU A 113 7.76 -6.04 8.63
CA LEU A 113 8.37 -5.94 9.96
C LEU A 113 7.92 -7.04 10.94
N ARG A 114 6.66 -7.50 10.86
CA ARG A 114 6.07 -8.44 11.84
C ARG A 114 6.13 -9.89 11.38
N LYS A 115 5.87 -10.15 10.09
CA LYS A 115 5.89 -11.50 9.51
C LYS A 115 7.28 -11.91 9.01
N LYS A 116 8.12 -10.92 8.63
CA LYS A 116 9.50 -11.11 8.14
C LYS A 116 9.59 -12.16 7.02
N PRO A 117 8.81 -12.02 5.94
CA PRO A 117 8.82 -12.99 4.87
C PRO A 117 10.20 -13.02 4.19
N ASN A 118 10.70 -14.21 3.88
CA ASN A 118 11.99 -14.41 3.22
C ASN A 118 11.90 -14.52 1.69
N PHE A 119 10.68 -14.47 1.14
CA PHE A 119 10.40 -14.63 -0.28
C PHE A 119 10.12 -13.31 -1.01
N ILE A 120 10.15 -12.17 -0.29
CA ILE A 120 9.95 -10.85 -0.89
C ILE A 120 11.29 -10.26 -1.30
N ARG A 121 11.37 -9.89 -2.57
CA ARG A 121 12.56 -9.36 -3.21
C ARG A 121 12.81 -7.90 -2.87
N GLY A 122 11.74 -7.12 -2.94
CA GLY A 122 11.76 -5.70 -2.64
C GLY A 122 10.34 -5.16 -2.46
N ALA A 123 10.25 -3.96 -1.89
CA ALA A 123 8.99 -3.29 -1.63
C ALA A 123 9.05 -1.81 -2.03
N VAL A 124 7.95 -1.30 -2.58
CA VAL A 124 7.73 0.11 -2.85
C VAL A 124 6.61 0.60 -1.95
N LEU A 125 6.85 1.67 -1.21
CA LEU A 125 5.88 2.31 -0.32
C LEU A 125 5.60 3.72 -0.84
N SER A 126 4.41 3.95 -1.39
CA SER A 126 3.97 5.24 -1.89
C SER A 126 3.10 5.95 -0.84
N SER A 127 3.53 7.11 -0.35
CA SER A 127 2.85 7.92 0.67
C SER A 127 2.28 7.08 1.83
N ALA A 128 3.07 6.10 2.32
CA ALA A 128 2.60 5.12 3.30
C ALA A 128 2.09 5.79 4.60
N TRP A 129 0.93 5.39 5.05
CA TRP A 129 0.32 5.93 6.27
C TRP A 129 1.11 5.54 7.54
N LEU A 130 2.24 6.21 7.75
CA LEU A 130 3.07 6.08 8.95
C LEU A 130 2.78 7.17 9.98
N ARG A 131 2.49 8.39 9.49
CA ARG A 131 2.23 9.57 10.33
C ARG A 131 1.25 10.50 9.62
N LEU A 132 0.14 10.82 10.27
CA LEU A 132 -0.82 11.78 9.72
C LEU A 132 -0.32 13.23 9.89
N VAL A 133 -0.64 14.09 8.92
CA VAL A 133 -0.42 15.55 9.04
C VAL A 133 -1.27 16.09 10.18
N LYS A 134 -2.59 15.83 10.15
CA LYS A 134 -3.52 16.20 11.24
C LYS A 134 -3.59 15.06 12.26
N LYS A 135 -2.94 15.26 13.40
CA LYS A 135 -3.02 14.30 14.52
C LYS A 135 -4.41 14.36 15.16
N PRO A 136 -4.99 13.22 15.59
CA PRO A 136 -6.21 13.23 16.40
C PRO A 136 -5.96 13.99 17.71
N LYS A 137 -6.94 14.79 18.15
CA LYS A 137 -6.87 15.46 19.45
C LYS A 137 -6.88 14.44 20.60
N TYR A 138 -6.20 14.74 21.69
CA TYR A 138 -6.06 13.80 22.81
C TYR A 138 -7.39 13.29 23.35
N LEU A 139 -8.38 14.19 23.49
CA LEU A 139 -9.71 13.83 23.98
C LEU A 139 -10.45 12.93 22.98
N GLU A 140 -10.44 13.28 21.69
CA GLU A 140 -11.05 12.48 20.62
C GLU A 140 -10.40 11.08 20.53
N PHE A 141 -9.07 11.02 20.68
CA PHE A 141 -8.33 9.77 20.69
C PHE A 141 -8.67 8.89 21.91
N GLY A 142 -8.83 9.51 23.08
CA GLY A 142 -9.25 8.82 24.31
C GLY A 142 -10.66 8.24 24.19
N ILE A 143 -11.61 9.03 23.69
CA ILE A 143 -12.98 8.59 23.42
C ILE A 143 -12.99 7.46 22.39
N ALA A 144 -12.29 7.62 21.28
CA ALA A 144 -12.18 6.59 20.23
C ALA A 144 -11.62 5.28 20.79
N LYS A 145 -10.61 5.34 21.69
CA LYS A 145 -10.01 4.19 22.34
C LYS A 145 -10.98 3.46 23.30
N LEU A 146 -11.88 4.21 23.94
CA LEU A 146 -12.93 3.61 24.77
C LEU A 146 -14.03 2.97 23.88
N MET A 147 -14.52 3.75 22.92
CA MET A 147 -15.60 3.32 22.01
C MET A 147 -15.18 2.12 21.13
N HIS A 148 -13.92 2.04 20.74
CA HIS A 148 -13.37 0.89 20.02
C HIS A 148 -13.56 -0.45 20.75
N LYS A 149 -13.58 -0.47 22.08
CA LYS A 149 -13.84 -1.70 22.86
C LYS A 149 -15.31 -2.10 22.84
N ILE A 150 -16.23 -1.11 22.75
CA ILE A 150 -17.69 -1.33 22.84
C ILE A 150 -18.28 -1.49 21.45
N MET A 151 -17.85 -0.66 20.49
CA MET A 151 -18.39 -0.60 19.13
C MET A 151 -17.27 -0.57 18.10
N PRO A 152 -16.42 -1.61 17.99
CA PRO A 152 -15.23 -1.61 17.12
C PRO A 152 -15.56 -1.40 15.64
N SER A 153 -16.71 -1.89 15.20
CA SER A 153 -17.20 -1.79 13.83
C SER A 153 -18.00 -0.52 13.51
N PHE A 154 -18.15 0.40 14.47
CA PHE A 154 -18.77 1.69 14.20
C PHE A 154 -17.94 2.45 13.17
N THR A 155 -18.57 2.83 12.05
CA THR A 155 -17.93 3.56 10.94
C THR A 155 -18.36 5.01 10.94
N GLN A 156 -17.43 5.88 10.54
CA GLN A 156 -17.65 7.31 10.33
C GLN A 156 -17.02 7.73 9.01
N ASN A 157 -17.31 8.95 8.57
CA ASN A 157 -16.67 9.52 7.40
C ASN A 157 -15.16 9.72 7.67
N ASN A 158 -14.31 9.22 6.77
CA ASN A 158 -12.84 9.32 6.86
C ASN A 158 -12.32 10.72 6.54
N LYS A 159 -13.18 11.61 6.03
CA LYS A 159 -12.86 13.01 5.65
C LYS A 159 -11.78 13.14 4.58
N LEU A 160 -11.52 12.10 3.79
CA LEU A 160 -10.68 12.21 2.62
C LEU A 160 -11.40 13.04 1.56
N SER A 161 -10.68 13.97 0.95
CA SER A 161 -11.17 14.79 -0.15
C SER A 161 -10.33 14.48 -1.39
N SER A 162 -10.96 14.35 -2.55
CA SER A 162 -10.27 14.12 -3.82
C SER A 162 -9.26 15.23 -4.14
N VAL A 163 -9.53 16.46 -3.65
CA VAL A 163 -8.62 17.61 -3.80
C VAL A 163 -7.26 17.37 -3.11
N ASP A 164 -7.23 16.59 -2.03
CA ASP A 164 -5.99 16.27 -1.30
C ASP A 164 -5.23 15.08 -1.92
N LEU A 165 -5.88 14.32 -2.83
CA LEU A 165 -5.30 13.13 -3.44
C LEU A 165 -4.35 13.45 -4.60
N SER A 166 -4.78 14.32 -5.51
CA SER A 166 -4.04 14.62 -6.75
C SER A 166 -4.25 16.07 -7.21
N ASN A 167 -3.27 16.61 -7.93
CA ASN A 167 -3.40 17.87 -8.67
C ASN A 167 -4.20 17.68 -9.97
N ASP A 168 -4.23 16.47 -10.53
CA ASP A 168 -4.97 16.17 -11.75
C ASP A 168 -6.50 16.23 -11.50
N ARG A 169 -7.17 17.13 -12.20
CA ARG A 169 -8.62 17.30 -12.10
C ARG A 169 -9.41 16.08 -12.55
N GLN A 170 -8.94 15.40 -13.60
CA GLN A 170 -9.62 14.22 -14.14
C GLN A 170 -9.58 13.06 -13.13
N VAL A 171 -8.45 12.81 -12.52
CA VAL A 171 -8.29 11.81 -11.44
C VAL A 171 -9.24 12.08 -10.28
N ARG A 172 -9.39 13.35 -9.89
CA ARG A 172 -10.33 13.75 -8.81
C ARG A 172 -11.78 13.47 -9.18
N LEU A 173 -12.19 13.83 -10.40
CA LEU A 173 -13.55 13.58 -10.90
C LEU A 173 -13.84 12.07 -10.98
N GLU A 174 -12.90 11.27 -11.43
CA GLU A 174 -13.01 9.82 -11.48
C GLU A 174 -13.18 9.24 -10.07
N TYR A 175 -12.37 9.69 -9.09
CA TYR A 175 -12.50 9.27 -7.69
C TYR A 175 -13.87 9.59 -7.11
N ASP A 176 -14.37 10.82 -7.32
CA ASP A 176 -15.64 11.28 -6.74
C ASP A 176 -16.86 10.57 -7.36
N ASN A 177 -16.77 10.13 -8.61
CA ASN A 177 -17.85 9.45 -9.32
C ASN A 177 -17.75 7.91 -9.31
N ASP A 178 -16.70 7.33 -8.75
CA ASP A 178 -16.51 5.89 -8.73
C ASP A 178 -17.37 5.22 -7.64
N PRO A 179 -18.33 4.35 -8.00
CA PRO A 179 -19.22 3.70 -7.04
C PRO A 179 -18.51 2.69 -6.12
N LEU A 180 -17.27 2.30 -6.41
CA LEU A 180 -16.48 1.39 -5.61
C LEU A 180 -15.60 2.09 -4.58
N THR A 181 -15.45 3.42 -4.69
CA THR A 181 -14.83 4.22 -3.63
C THR A 181 -15.81 4.44 -2.47
N HIS A 182 -15.30 4.69 -1.28
CA HIS A 182 -16.14 4.99 -0.13
C HIS A 182 -15.39 5.87 0.89
N ASN A 183 -16.14 6.63 1.65
CA ASN A 183 -15.65 7.52 2.69
C ASN A 183 -15.76 6.93 4.12
N GLN A 184 -15.88 5.62 4.26
CA GLN A 184 -16.08 4.97 5.56
C GLN A 184 -14.75 4.56 6.18
N ILE A 185 -14.64 4.77 7.51
CA ILE A 185 -13.56 4.22 8.34
C ILE A 185 -14.11 3.84 9.70
N SER A 186 -13.85 2.60 10.15
CA SER A 186 -14.26 2.16 11.47
C SER A 186 -13.27 2.61 12.55
N LEU A 187 -13.76 2.73 13.79
CA LEU A 187 -12.92 3.02 14.95
C LEU A 187 -11.78 2.00 15.08
N ARG A 188 -12.07 0.73 14.83
CA ARG A 188 -11.07 -0.34 14.88
C ARG A 188 -9.98 -0.14 13.84
N LEU A 189 -10.35 0.03 12.57
CA LEU A 189 -9.39 0.22 11.50
C LEU A 189 -8.51 1.45 11.76
N PHE A 190 -9.14 2.59 12.10
CA PHE A 190 -8.39 3.82 12.37
C PHE A 190 -7.36 3.65 13.49
N LEU A 191 -7.78 3.16 14.67
CA LEU A 191 -6.90 3.04 15.83
C LEU A 191 -5.78 2.04 15.61
N ASP A 192 -6.10 0.85 15.07
CA ASP A 192 -5.10 -0.19 14.85
C ASP A 192 -4.02 0.29 13.89
N PHE A 193 -4.40 0.94 12.76
CA PHE A 193 -3.44 1.38 11.75
C PHE A 193 -2.71 2.68 12.12
N TYR A 194 -3.36 3.59 12.86
CA TYR A 194 -2.68 4.73 13.46
C TYR A 194 -1.56 4.29 14.42
N LEU A 195 -1.84 3.31 15.27
CA LEU A 195 -0.85 2.74 16.18
C LEU A 195 0.19 1.89 15.46
N ALA A 196 -0.21 1.17 14.41
CA ALA A 196 0.69 0.36 13.59
C ALA A 196 1.72 1.22 12.83
N GLY A 197 1.32 2.37 12.30
CA GLY A 197 2.26 3.33 11.70
C GLY A 197 3.29 3.85 12.71
N LYS A 198 2.84 4.23 13.91
CA LYS A 198 3.75 4.65 15.00
C LYS A 198 4.69 3.53 15.43
N TRP A 199 4.21 2.29 15.48
CA TRP A 199 5.02 1.13 15.82
C TRP A 199 6.05 0.83 14.72
N ALA A 200 5.66 0.93 13.44
CA ALA A 200 6.57 0.76 12.31
C ALA A 200 7.73 1.77 12.35
N LEU A 201 7.44 3.06 12.61
CA LEU A 201 8.47 4.10 12.80
C LEU A 201 9.44 3.81 13.95
N LYS A 202 8.99 3.16 15.03
CA LYS A 202 9.86 2.77 16.15
C LYS A 202 10.75 1.59 15.80
N ASN A 203 10.32 0.72 14.90
CA ASN A 203 11.00 -0.52 14.54
C ASN A 203 11.58 -0.50 13.11
N ALA A 204 11.78 0.67 12.53
CA ALA A 204 12.28 0.83 11.17
C ALA A 204 13.66 0.16 10.95
N ASP A 205 14.52 0.20 11.97
CA ASP A 205 15.84 -0.45 12.01
C ASP A 205 15.79 -1.98 11.83
N LYS A 206 14.63 -2.59 12.08
CA LYS A 206 14.43 -4.05 11.98
C LYS A 206 14.01 -4.52 10.59
N LEU A 207 13.76 -3.61 9.66
CA LEU A 207 13.41 -3.97 8.29
C LEU A 207 14.65 -4.54 7.58
N SER A 208 14.49 -5.70 6.94
CA SER A 208 15.55 -6.42 6.24
C SER A 208 15.28 -6.66 4.76
N VAL A 209 14.21 -6.08 4.23
CA VAL A 209 13.83 -6.14 2.81
C VAL A 209 14.20 -4.81 2.14
N LYS A 210 14.82 -4.87 0.95
CA LYS A 210 15.11 -3.66 0.16
C LYS A 210 13.80 -2.93 -0.10
N THR A 211 13.77 -1.64 0.23
CA THR A 211 12.52 -0.86 0.19
C THR A 211 12.80 0.52 -0.37
N LEU A 212 11.99 0.90 -1.36
CA LEU A 212 11.91 2.25 -1.88
C LEU A 212 10.69 2.94 -1.27
N MET A 213 10.88 4.12 -0.72
CA MET A 213 9.78 4.95 -0.21
C MET A 213 9.60 6.19 -1.08
N LEU A 214 8.40 6.40 -1.61
CA LEU A 214 8.01 7.54 -2.43
C LEU A 214 7.03 8.41 -1.65
N HIS A 215 7.11 9.74 -1.79
CA HIS A 215 6.15 10.65 -1.15
C HIS A 215 5.97 11.93 -1.97
N GLY A 216 4.74 12.45 -2.01
CA GLY A 216 4.49 13.76 -2.58
C GLY A 216 4.85 14.89 -1.59
N ALA A 217 5.54 15.93 -2.08
CA ALA A 217 5.95 17.05 -1.24
C ALA A 217 4.75 17.80 -0.63
N ASP A 218 3.64 17.84 -1.37
CA ASP A 218 2.41 18.57 -1.03
C ASP A 218 1.31 17.67 -0.42
N ASP A 219 1.68 16.50 0.08
CA ASP A 219 0.75 15.59 0.76
C ASP A 219 0.22 16.21 2.07
N LEU A 220 -1.08 16.53 2.10
CA LEU A 220 -1.77 17.11 3.26
C LEU A 220 -2.44 16.06 4.15
N LEU A 221 -2.40 14.79 3.80
CA LEU A 221 -3.00 13.66 4.51
C LEU A 221 -1.98 12.92 5.36
N VAL A 222 -0.90 12.46 4.72
CA VAL A 222 0.19 11.72 5.35
C VAL A 222 1.46 12.57 5.34
N CYS A 223 2.11 12.65 6.49
CA CYS A 223 3.25 13.53 6.67
C CYS A 223 4.53 12.91 6.06
N LYS A 224 5.14 13.55 5.07
CA LYS A 224 6.40 13.12 4.45
C LYS A 224 7.53 12.89 5.46
N SER A 225 7.52 13.62 6.59
CA SER A 225 8.50 13.39 7.66
C SER A 225 8.41 11.99 8.28
N GLY A 226 7.31 11.26 8.09
CA GLY A 226 7.22 9.85 8.46
C GLY A 226 8.08 8.96 7.57
N THR A 227 8.05 9.21 6.26
CA THR A 227 8.90 8.54 5.26
C THR A 227 10.38 8.83 5.51
N GLU A 228 10.74 10.11 5.65
CA GLU A 228 12.10 10.55 5.94
C GLU A 228 12.65 9.91 7.23
N LEU A 229 11.89 9.99 8.33
CA LEU A 229 12.28 9.40 9.61
C LEU A 229 12.48 7.89 9.52
N PHE A 230 11.61 7.19 8.78
CA PHE A 230 11.74 5.74 8.58
C PHE A 230 13.00 5.41 7.80
N ALA A 231 13.26 6.09 6.70
CA ALA A 231 14.42 5.89 5.84
C ALA A 231 15.74 6.20 6.57
N HIS A 232 15.82 7.32 7.29
CA HIS A 232 17.02 7.68 8.06
C HIS A 232 17.37 6.67 9.16
N LYS A 233 16.39 5.94 9.69
CA LYS A 233 16.65 4.87 10.68
C LYS A 233 17.18 3.59 10.05
N ASN A 234 17.05 3.41 8.75
CA ASN A 234 17.45 2.16 8.08
C ASN A 234 18.02 2.41 6.67
N THR A 235 19.10 3.16 6.59
CA THR A 235 19.77 3.49 5.33
C THR A 235 20.38 2.29 4.59
N LYS A 236 20.51 1.14 5.27
CA LYS A 236 21.00 -0.11 4.68
C LYS A 236 19.99 -0.73 3.70
N TYR A 237 18.70 -0.63 4.03
CA TYR A 237 17.63 -1.31 3.30
C TYR A 237 16.65 -0.36 2.66
N VAL A 238 16.62 0.91 3.05
CA VAL A 238 15.63 1.89 2.63
C VAL A 238 16.26 3.03 1.85
N GLU A 239 15.82 3.19 0.62
CA GLU A 239 15.99 4.37 -0.21
C GLU A 239 14.69 5.18 -0.19
N TYR A 240 14.73 6.51 -0.32
CA TYR A 240 13.51 7.31 -0.43
C TYR A 240 13.69 8.48 -1.39
N THR A 241 12.58 8.95 -1.94
CA THR A 241 12.51 10.17 -2.73
C THR A 241 11.21 10.92 -2.48
N ILE A 242 11.27 12.24 -2.56
CA ILE A 242 10.15 13.15 -2.45
C ILE A 242 9.92 13.79 -3.81
N PHE A 243 8.70 13.71 -4.33
CA PHE A 243 8.33 14.33 -5.60
C PHE A 243 7.71 15.70 -5.33
N GLU A 244 8.38 16.76 -5.80
CA GLU A 244 7.86 18.13 -5.71
C GLU A 244 6.60 18.29 -6.56
N ASP A 245 5.73 19.25 -6.22
CA ASP A 245 4.45 19.53 -6.89
C ASP A 245 3.53 18.28 -7.00
N THR A 246 3.58 17.42 -6.02
CA THR A 246 2.87 16.14 -6.00
C THR A 246 2.16 15.96 -4.67
N LYS A 247 0.89 15.58 -4.72
CA LYS A 247 0.04 15.33 -3.56
C LYS A 247 0.14 13.88 -3.07
N HIS A 248 -0.97 13.41 -2.43
CA HIS A 248 -0.99 12.13 -1.73
C HIS A 248 -0.81 10.90 -2.63
N GLU A 249 -1.29 10.95 -3.88
CA GLU A 249 -1.23 9.85 -4.85
C GLU A 249 -0.17 10.10 -5.96
N PRO A 250 1.14 9.95 -5.70
CA PRO A 250 2.18 10.22 -6.71
C PRO A 250 1.98 9.48 -8.03
N HIS A 251 1.39 8.27 -7.98
CA HIS A 251 1.07 7.44 -9.14
C HIS A 251 -0.17 7.92 -9.93
N ASN A 252 -0.90 8.89 -9.41
CA ASN A 252 -2.10 9.49 -9.99
C ASN A 252 -1.97 11.02 -10.16
N ASP A 253 -0.79 11.59 -9.97
CA ASP A 253 -0.57 13.04 -10.07
C ASP A 253 0.16 13.40 -11.38
N ASN A 254 0.31 14.69 -11.64
CA ASN A 254 0.90 15.22 -12.86
C ASN A 254 2.29 14.66 -13.19
N LYS A 255 3.04 14.22 -12.19
CA LYS A 255 4.37 13.61 -12.33
C LYS A 255 4.35 12.07 -12.31
N GLN A 256 3.22 11.44 -12.58
CA GLN A 256 3.11 9.97 -12.54
C GLN A 256 4.12 9.25 -13.42
N ALA A 257 4.48 9.80 -14.58
CA ALA A 257 5.48 9.20 -15.46
C ALA A 257 6.86 9.12 -14.80
N ASP A 258 7.31 10.20 -14.17
CA ASP A 258 8.58 10.25 -13.44
C ASP A 258 8.59 9.24 -12.27
N VAL A 259 7.46 9.12 -11.56
CA VAL A 259 7.27 8.14 -10.47
C VAL A 259 7.41 6.72 -10.99
N PHE A 260 6.82 6.41 -12.14
CA PHE A 260 6.86 5.08 -12.74
C PHE A 260 8.25 4.72 -13.22
N GLU A 261 8.92 5.61 -13.96
CA GLU A 261 10.27 5.39 -14.46
C GLU A 261 11.28 5.24 -13.32
N TYR A 262 11.21 6.11 -12.31
CA TYR A 262 12.07 6.02 -11.14
C TYR A 262 11.90 4.68 -10.40
N THR A 263 10.66 4.27 -10.22
CA THR A 263 10.34 3.00 -9.55
C THR A 263 10.78 1.80 -10.38
N LEU A 264 10.55 1.82 -11.70
CA LEU A 264 10.98 0.77 -12.61
C LEU A 264 12.51 0.58 -12.58
N ALA A 265 13.26 1.67 -12.69
CA ALA A 265 14.71 1.65 -12.63
C ALA A 265 15.21 1.04 -11.30
N TRP A 266 14.54 1.35 -10.19
CA TRP A 266 14.87 0.77 -8.89
C TRP A 266 14.56 -0.74 -8.83
N LEU A 267 13.43 -1.20 -9.35
CA LEU A 267 13.08 -2.62 -9.42
C LEU A 267 14.10 -3.40 -10.27
N GLU A 268 14.48 -2.88 -11.44
CA GLU A 268 15.45 -3.50 -12.34
C GLU A 268 16.85 -3.55 -11.73
N LYS A 269 17.26 -2.50 -11.01
CA LYS A 269 18.52 -2.47 -10.24
C LYS A 269 18.57 -3.61 -9.22
N ILE A 270 17.46 -3.87 -8.48
CA ILE A 270 17.40 -4.96 -7.50
C ILE A 270 17.51 -6.33 -8.19
N ILE A 271 16.88 -6.51 -9.36
CA ILE A 271 16.95 -7.75 -10.13
C ILE A 271 18.40 -8.00 -10.62
N SER A 272 19.04 -6.99 -11.19
CA SER A 272 20.39 -7.11 -11.80
C SER A 272 21.50 -7.36 -10.78
N THR A 273 21.40 -6.75 -9.59
CA THR A 273 22.44 -6.84 -8.55
C THR A 273 22.70 -8.28 -8.08
N GLU A 274 21.73 -9.17 -8.17
CA GLU A 274 21.91 -10.57 -7.75
C GLU A 274 22.22 -11.52 -8.91
N ALA A 275 21.83 -11.18 -10.14
CA ALA A 275 22.32 -11.94 -11.29
C ALA A 275 23.87 -11.94 -11.30
N SER A 276 24.46 -10.83 -10.88
CA SER A 276 25.92 -10.68 -10.75
C SER A 276 26.53 -11.52 -9.61
N HIS A 277 25.76 -11.75 -8.50
CA HIS A 277 26.25 -12.55 -7.36
C HIS A 277 26.05 -14.07 -7.54
N SER A 278 25.10 -14.48 -8.37
CA SER A 278 24.88 -15.90 -8.68
C SER A 278 25.90 -16.47 -9.70
N ASN A 279 26.49 -15.59 -10.52
CA ASN A 279 27.53 -15.98 -11.51
C ASN A 279 28.94 -16.03 -10.92
N LEU A 280 29.11 -15.69 -9.64
CA LEU A 280 30.40 -15.70 -8.91
C LEU A 280 30.51 -16.86 -7.91
N LYS A 281 29.55 -17.75 -7.86
CA LYS A 281 29.54 -19.00 -7.08
C LYS A 281 29.52 -20.21 -8.01
#